data_c93e866bc4c046ea9f94f51f94ae805c
#
_entry.id   c93e866bc4c046ea9f94f51f94ae805c
#
_cell.length_a   1.000
_cell.length_b   1.000
_cell.length_c   1.000
_cell.angle_alpha   90.00
_cell.angle_beta   90.00
_cell.angle_gamma   90.00
#
_symmetry.space_group_name_H-M   'P 1'
#
loop_
_entity.id
_entity.type
_entity.pdbx_description
1 polymer ?
#
loop_
_entity_poly.entity_id
_entity_poly.type
_entity_poly.pdbx_seq_one_letter_code
_entity_poly.pdbx_strand_id
1 'polypeptide(L)'
;LENYNYTFQSSSKFCSELFIFNDLKDQYNYKDVEACYADRHNHRTEWYNMIHNYCKDDLAKLGRNLFAKHDIYCGLRNKREFFAMQNEELFDYAIWVDRTDHLPTEDSSSMSIEQWMCDYTIDNNGDLKRLEQNVDILIKTIFKNQDVDLPASTEHRLFA
;
A
#
# COMPACT_ATOMS: atom_id res chain seq x y z
N LEU A 1 -12.26 -0.01 -6.49
CA LEU A 1 -11.71 -1.35 -6.22
C LEU A 1 -12.77 -2.29 -5.63
N GLU A 2 -13.61 -1.82 -4.71
CA GLU A 2 -14.73 -2.60 -4.15
C GLU A 2 -15.66 -3.16 -5.24
N ASN A 3 -15.87 -2.44 -6.34
CA ASN A 3 -16.66 -2.91 -7.48
C ASN A 3 -16.08 -4.15 -8.17
N TYR A 4 -14.82 -4.49 -7.90
CA TYR A 4 -14.11 -5.65 -8.44
C TYR A 4 -13.83 -6.72 -7.38
N ASN A 5 -14.40 -6.59 -6.17
CA ASN A 5 -14.21 -7.48 -5.02
C ASN A 5 -12.76 -7.61 -4.53
N TYR A 6 -11.89 -6.62 -4.82
CA TYR A 6 -10.55 -6.59 -4.24
C TYR A 6 -10.56 -6.01 -2.83
N THR A 7 -9.86 -6.69 -1.95
CA THR A 7 -9.56 -6.19 -0.60
C THR A 7 -8.26 -5.40 -0.61
N PHE A 8 -8.20 -4.30 0.13
CA PHE A 8 -7.01 -3.45 0.20
C PHE A 8 -6.74 -2.98 1.62
N GLN A 9 -5.47 -2.73 1.92
CA GLN A 9 -5.09 -2.13 3.19
C GLN A 9 -3.86 -1.24 3.03
N SER A 10 -3.80 -0.14 3.79
CA SER A 10 -2.59 0.66 3.90
C SER A 10 -1.60 0.04 4.88
N SER A 11 -0.30 0.15 4.59
CA SER A 11 0.76 -0.36 5.46
C SER A 11 0.64 0.14 6.89
N SER A 12 0.40 1.43 7.08
CA SER A 12 0.28 2.02 8.41
C SER A 12 -0.97 1.54 9.17
N LYS A 13 -2.11 1.41 8.50
CA LYS A 13 -3.32 0.86 9.13
C LYS A 13 -3.11 -0.60 9.51
N PHE A 14 -2.53 -1.40 8.62
CA PHE A 14 -2.21 -2.79 8.90
C PHE A 14 -1.25 -2.93 10.08
N CYS A 15 -0.19 -2.11 10.16
CA CYS A 15 0.73 -2.11 11.30
C CYS A 15 0.03 -1.70 12.61
N SER A 16 -0.93 -0.77 12.56
CA SER A 16 -1.70 -0.41 13.76
C SER A 16 -2.47 -1.59 14.33
N GLU A 17 -3.08 -2.38 13.48
CA GLU A 17 -3.82 -3.58 13.85
C GLU A 17 -2.91 -4.73 14.31
N LEU A 18 -1.76 -4.86 13.65
CA LEU A 18 -0.86 -5.99 13.86
C LEU A 18 -0.09 -5.90 15.19
N PHE A 19 0.44 -4.72 15.54
CA PHE A 19 1.30 -4.57 16.73
C PHE A 19 1.28 -3.16 17.36
N ILE A 20 1.23 -2.05 16.59
CA ILE A 20 1.45 -0.70 17.13
C ILE A 20 0.43 -0.34 18.20
N PHE A 21 -0.86 -0.65 17.99
CA PHE A 21 -1.88 -0.38 18.99
C PHE A 21 -1.58 -1.08 20.31
N ASN A 22 -1.20 -2.34 20.28
CA ASN A 22 -0.89 -3.09 21.50
C ASN A 22 0.30 -2.52 22.26
N ASP A 23 1.29 -1.99 21.54
CA ASP A 23 2.50 -1.43 22.13
C ASP A 23 2.28 -0.02 22.69
N LEU A 24 1.39 0.78 22.07
CA LEU A 24 1.20 2.20 22.41
C LEU A 24 -0.07 2.52 23.21
N LYS A 25 -1.05 1.59 23.29
CA LYS A 25 -2.36 1.87 23.89
C LYS A 25 -2.28 2.37 25.33
N ASP A 26 -1.40 1.81 26.14
CA ASP A 26 -1.26 2.19 27.55
C ASP A 26 -0.49 3.52 27.69
N GLN A 27 0.50 3.76 26.83
CA GLN A 27 1.30 4.99 26.85
C GLN A 27 0.46 6.22 26.50
N TYR A 28 -0.44 6.11 25.52
CA TYR A 28 -1.26 7.21 25.02
C TYR A 28 -2.75 7.10 25.37
N ASN A 29 -3.13 6.10 26.16
CA ASN A 29 -4.51 5.82 26.57
C ASN A 29 -5.48 5.67 25.38
N TYR A 30 -5.04 4.98 24.31
CA TYR A 30 -5.90 4.72 23.17
C TYR A 30 -6.98 3.68 23.52
N LYS A 31 -8.25 4.04 23.26
CA LYS A 31 -9.40 3.17 23.53
C LYS A 31 -9.52 2.00 22.53
N ASP A 32 -9.05 2.21 21.29
CA ASP A 32 -9.12 1.26 20.19
C ASP A 32 -8.06 1.55 19.12
N VAL A 33 -7.96 0.64 18.14
CA VAL A 33 -7.04 0.74 16.99
C VAL A 33 -7.31 2.00 16.16
N GLU A 34 -8.57 2.39 16.01
CA GLU A 34 -8.95 3.56 15.22
C GLU A 34 -8.43 4.85 15.85
N ALA A 35 -8.54 4.98 17.17
CA ALA A 35 -7.99 6.12 17.90
C ALA A 35 -6.46 6.20 17.74
N CYS A 36 -5.78 5.06 17.86
CA CYS A 36 -4.33 4.97 17.66
C CYS A 36 -3.95 5.36 16.21
N TYR A 37 -4.64 4.82 15.23
CA TYR A 37 -4.38 5.12 13.82
C TYR A 37 -4.65 6.59 13.46
N ALA A 38 -5.72 7.17 14.00
CA ALA A 38 -6.06 8.58 13.77
C ALA A 38 -4.98 9.52 14.31
N ASP A 39 -4.37 9.18 15.46
CA ASP A 39 -3.35 10.00 16.14
C ASP A 39 -1.92 9.82 15.56
N ARG A 40 -1.72 8.91 14.61
CA ARG A 40 -0.39 8.59 14.02
C ARG A 40 0.39 9.81 13.52
N HIS A 41 -0.31 10.89 13.13
CA HIS A 41 0.31 12.10 12.62
C HIS A 41 1.14 12.84 13.68
N ASN A 42 0.75 12.70 14.94
CA ASN A 42 1.44 13.29 16.08
C ASN A 42 2.66 12.47 16.51
N HIS A 43 2.73 11.19 16.08
CA HIS A 43 3.76 10.23 16.50
C HIS A 43 4.54 9.63 15.32
N ARG A 44 4.72 10.39 14.21
CA ARG A 44 5.30 9.89 12.94
C ARG A 44 6.65 9.21 13.11
N THR A 45 7.56 9.80 13.89
CA THR A 45 8.90 9.25 14.10
C THR A 45 8.87 7.93 14.86
N GLU A 46 8.03 7.84 15.88
CA GLU A 46 7.87 6.61 16.67
C GLU A 46 7.29 5.50 15.82
N TRP A 47 6.23 5.77 15.06
CA TRP A 47 5.64 4.83 14.12
C TRP A 47 6.64 4.35 13.07
N TYR A 48 7.41 5.28 12.49
CA TYR A 48 8.46 4.91 11.53
C TYR A 48 9.47 3.94 12.15
N ASN A 49 9.96 4.24 13.36
CA ASN A 49 10.93 3.39 14.04
C ASN A 49 10.36 2.01 14.38
N MET A 50 9.10 1.93 14.79
CA MET A 50 8.42 0.67 15.09
C MET A 50 8.29 -0.20 13.84
N ILE A 51 7.81 0.36 12.72
CA ILE A 51 7.68 -0.34 11.44
C ILE A 51 9.06 -0.76 10.91
N HIS A 52 10.04 0.14 10.96
CA HIS A 52 11.41 -0.17 10.57
C HIS A 52 11.99 -1.33 11.38
N ASN A 53 11.83 -1.31 12.71
CA ASN A 53 12.30 -2.40 13.57
C ASN A 53 11.57 -3.72 13.31
N TYR A 54 10.29 -3.66 12.95
CA TYR A 54 9.53 -4.85 12.58
C TYR A 54 10.05 -5.53 11.30
N CYS A 55 10.52 -4.73 10.33
CA CYS A 55 11.00 -5.20 9.02
C CYS A 55 12.52 -5.35 8.94
N LYS A 56 13.33 -4.88 9.90
CA LYS A 56 14.79 -4.73 9.79
C LYS A 56 15.53 -6.01 9.43
N ASP A 57 15.11 -7.15 9.95
CA ASP A 57 15.75 -8.44 9.74
C ASP A 57 15.16 -9.22 8.55
N ASP A 58 14.00 -8.75 8.05
CA ASP A 58 13.26 -9.36 6.96
C ASP A 58 12.38 -8.29 6.27
N LEU A 59 12.89 -7.74 5.21
CA LEU A 59 12.28 -6.60 4.50
C LEU A 59 10.96 -6.95 3.79
N ALA A 60 10.72 -8.21 3.47
CA ALA A 60 9.47 -8.66 2.85
C ALA A 60 8.38 -9.03 3.88
N LYS A 61 8.71 -9.08 5.17
CA LYS A 61 7.84 -9.57 6.24
C LYS A 61 6.48 -8.87 6.30
N LEU A 62 6.46 -7.54 6.19
CA LEU A 62 5.22 -6.78 6.23
C LEU A 62 4.36 -7.08 5.01
N GLY A 63 4.96 -7.14 3.82
CA GLY A 63 4.27 -7.49 2.58
C GLY A 63 3.64 -8.88 2.64
N ARG A 64 4.38 -9.91 3.07
CA ARG A 64 3.84 -11.26 3.23
C ARG A 64 2.63 -11.30 4.17
N ASN A 65 2.71 -10.62 5.31
CA ASN A 65 1.62 -10.60 6.28
C ASN A 65 0.39 -9.85 5.75
N LEU A 66 0.60 -8.77 4.98
CA LEU A 66 -0.50 -8.01 4.40
C LEU A 66 -1.16 -8.79 3.27
N PHE A 67 -0.39 -9.33 2.32
CA PHE A 67 -0.90 -10.11 1.20
C PHE A 67 -1.50 -11.48 1.61
N ALA A 68 -1.23 -11.95 2.82
CA ALA A 68 -1.95 -13.10 3.37
C ALA A 68 -3.43 -12.81 3.67
N LYS A 69 -3.84 -11.51 3.70
CA LYS A 69 -5.19 -11.06 4.08
C LYS A 69 -5.85 -10.14 3.07
N HIS A 70 -5.06 -9.49 2.23
CA HIS A 70 -5.52 -8.46 1.30
C HIS A 70 -4.89 -8.64 -0.07
N ASP A 71 -5.62 -8.26 -1.11
CA ASP A 71 -5.18 -8.34 -2.50
C ASP A 71 -4.30 -7.15 -2.90
N ILE A 72 -4.46 -6.00 -2.23
CA ILE A 72 -3.77 -4.75 -2.56
C ILE A 72 -3.07 -4.17 -1.34
N TYR A 73 -1.77 -3.92 -1.49
CA TYR A 73 -0.95 -3.21 -0.53
C TYR A 73 -0.82 -1.73 -0.92
N CYS A 74 -1.36 -0.82 -0.11
CA CYS A 74 -1.25 0.62 -0.35
C CYS A 74 -0.16 1.26 0.51
N GLY A 75 0.65 2.13 -0.10
CA GLY A 75 1.56 3.02 0.62
C GLY A 75 2.94 2.45 0.91
N LEU A 76 3.45 1.51 0.11
CA LEU A 76 4.87 1.14 0.14
C LEU A 76 5.71 2.30 -0.38
N ARG A 77 6.78 2.64 0.35
CA ARG A 77 7.63 3.80 0.07
C ARG A 77 9.11 3.46 0.03
N ASN A 78 9.49 2.31 0.58
CA ASN A 78 10.88 1.91 0.72
C ASN A 78 11.30 1.00 -0.42
N LYS A 79 12.28 1.44 -1.21
CA LYS A 79 12.85 0.71 -2.35
C LYS A 79 13.41 -0.67 -1.98
N ARG A 80 14.01 -0.80 -0.79
CA ARG A 80 14.57 -2.08 -0.35
C ARG A 80 13.48 -3.09 -0.01
N GLU A 81 12.40 -2.65 0.62
CA GLU A 81 11.22 -3.47 0.88
C GLU A 81 10.54 -3.87 -0.43
N PHE A 82 10.41 -2.92 -1.37
CA PHE A 82 9.86 -3.19 -2.71
C PHE A 82 10.60 -4.34 -3.40
N PHE A 83 11.93 -4.25 -3.51
CA PHE A 83 12.71 -5.30 -4.16
C PHE A 83 12.73 -6.62 -3.38
N ALA A 84 12.68 -6.58 -2.04
CA ALA A 84 12.58 -7.79 -1.25
C ALA A 84 11.25 -8.53 -1.53
N MET A 85 10.14 -7.81 -1.62
CA MET A 85 8.84 -8.38 -1.97
C MET A 85 8.78 -8.85 -3.43
N GLN A 86 9.38 -8.11 -4.37
CA GLN A 86 9.46 -8.49 -5.78
C GLN A 86 10.27 -9.78 -5.96
N ASN A 87 11.40 -9.92 -5.26
CA ASN A 87 12.23 -11.13 -5.30
C ASN A 87 11.52 -12.36 -4.74
N GLU A 88 10.55 -12.19 -3.85
CA GLU A 88 9.69 -13.25 -3.32
C GLU A 88 8.39 -13.42 -4.11
N GLU A 89 8.22 -12.70 -5.22
CA GLU A 89 7.04 -12.78 -6.09
C GLU A 89 5.72 -12.56 -5.31
N LEU A 90 5.73 -11.61 -4.34
CA LEU A 90 4.57 -11.38 -3.47
C LEU A 90 3.44 -10.60 -4.14
N PHE A 91 3.69 -9.95 -5.26
CA PHE A 91 2.71 -9.20 -6.03
C PHE A 91 2.95 -9.35 -7.53
N ASP A 92 1.88 -9.28 -8.32
CA ASP A 92 1.93 -9.40 -9.76
C ASP A 92 2.24 -8.06 -10.46
N TYR A 93 1.73 -6.95 -9.90
CA TYR A 93 1.85 -5.62 -10.48
C TYR A 93 2.13 -4.55 -9.43
N ALA A 94 2.99 -3.63 -9.79
CA ALA A 94 3.26 -2.39 -9.06
C ALA A 94 2.60 -1.21 -9.81
N ILE A 95 1.85 -0.38 -9.08
CA ILE A 95 1.09 0.75 -9.64
C ILE A 95 1.56 2.04 -8.99
N TRP A 96 2.02 2.99 -9.80
CA TRP A 96 2.30 4.36 -9.38
C TRP A 96 1.03 5.21 -9.44
N VAL A 97 0.67 5.85 -8.32
CA VAL A 97 -0.45 6.79 -8.28
C VAL A 97 0.12 8.21 -8.30
N ASP A 98 -0.01 8.89 -9.43
CA ASP A 98 0.53 10.25 -9.62
C ASP A 98 -0.48 11.32 -9.16
N ARG A 99 -0.04 12.17 -8.23
CA ARG A 99 -0.77 13.35 -7.74
C ARG A 99 0.14 14.59 -7.66
N THR A 100 1.09 14.70 -8.53
CA THR A 100 2.14 15.74 -8.50
C THR A 100 1.63 17.15 -8.73
N ASP A 101 0.48 17.33 -9.42
CA ASP A 101 -0.14 18.65 -9.61
C ASP A 101 -0.75 19.23 -8.32
N HIS A 102 -1.00 18.38 -7.31
CA HIS A 102 -1.64 18.78 -6.06
C HIS A 102 -0.73 18.67 -4.83
N LEU A 103 0.27 17.83 -4.90
CA LEU A 103 1.15 17.56 -3.77
C LEU A 103 2.61 17.75 -4.21
N PRO A 104 3.43 18.42 -3.39
CA PRO A 104 4.85 18.52 -3.66
C PRO A 104 5.48 17.11 -3.66
N THR A 105 6.54 16.95 -4.44
CA THR A 105 7.35 15.73 -4.42
C THR A 105 7.87 15.49 -2.99
N GLU A 106 7.67 14.29 -2.49
CA GLU A 106 8.19 13.92 -1.17
C GLU A 106 9.73 13.81 -1.22
N ASP A 107 10.36 14.11 -0.09
CA ASP A 107 11.80 13.96 0.06
C ASP A 107 12.19 12.48 -0.10
N SER A 108 13.34 12.22 -0.72
CA SER A 108 13.86 10.86 -0.98
C SER A 108 14.08 10.03 0.29
N SER A 109 14.20 10.66 1.46
CA SER A 109 14.23 9.97 2.75
C SER A 109 12.87 9.41 3.17
N SER A 110 11.79 9.99 2.65
CA SER A 110 10.40 9.57 2.92
C SER A 110 9.83 8.65 1.85
N MET A 111 10.32 8.79 0.60
CA MET A 111 9.87 8.03 -0.57
C MET A 111 11.07 7.72 -1.45
N SER A 112 11.49 6.46 -1.49
CA SER A 112 12.62 6.02 -2.32
C SER A 112 12.22 5.17 -3.53
N ILE A 113 10.93 4.83 -3.67
CA ILE A 113 10.37 4.22 -4.88
C ILE A 113 10.17 5.31 -5.92
N GLU A 114 10.46 4.99 -7.18
CA GLU A 114 10.36 5.89 -8.31
C GLU A 114 9.34 5.32 -9.34
N GLN A 115 8.67 6.19 -10.08
CA GLN A 115 7.63 5.81 -11.04
C GLN A 115 8.08 4.72 -12.04
N TRP A 116 9.32 4.81 -12.53
CA TRP A 116 9.87 3.83 -13.48
C TRP A 116 10.04 2.40 -12.93
N MET A 117 9.93 2.24 -11.60
CA MET A 117 9.95 0.92 -10.94
C MET A 117 8.60 0.22 -10.97
N CYS A 118 7.54 0.92 -11.37
CA CYS A 118 6.17 0.42 -11.39
C CYS A 118 5.74 0.05 -12.81
N ASP A 119 4.88 -0.94 -12.93
CA ASP A 119 4.39 -1.46 -14.21
C ASP A 119 3.36 -0.53 -14.84
N TYR A 120 2.56 0.15 -14.01
CA TYR A 120 1.50 1.05 -14.44
C TYR A 120 1.51 2.36 -13.65
N THR A 121 0.94 3.39 -14.28
CA THR A 121 0.70 4.69 -13.63
C THR A 121 -0.78 5.06 -13.71
N ILE A 122 -1.33 5.49 -12.57
CA ILE A 122 -2.67 6.10 -12.49
C ILE A 122 -2.49 7.61 -12.29
N ASP A 123 -3.04 8.40 -13.20
CA ASP A 123 -3.19 9.85 -13.03
C ASP A 123 -4.32 10.13 -12.02
N ASN A 124 -3.94 10.72 -10.87
CA ASN A 124 -4.82 11.17 -9.79
C ASN A 124 -4.78 12.71 -9.65
N ASN A 125 -4.51 13.43 -10.75
CA ASN A 125 -4.45 14.88 -10.75
C ASN A 125 -5.81 15.54 -11.07
N GLY A 126 -6.81 14.75 -11.48
CA GLY A 126 -8.18 15.20 -11.71
C GLY A 126 -9.09 15.08 -10.49
N ASP A 127 -10.39 15.15 -10.74
CA ASP A 127 -11.42 14.90 -9.75
C ASP A 127 -11.60 13.39 -9.46
N LEU A 128 -12.41 13.06 -8.44
CA LEU A 128 -12.67 11.68 -8.04
C LEU A 128 -13.28 10.85 -9.18
N LYS A 129 -14.17 11.44 -9.98
CA LYS A 129 -14.80 10.75 -11.11
C LYS A 129 -13.76 10.33 -12.18
N ARG A 130 -12.79 11.22 -12.45
CA ARG A 130 -11.69 10.91 -13.37
C ARG A 130 -10.80 9.83 -12.82
N LEU A 131 -10.48 9.86 -11.51
CA LEU A 131 -9.72 8.80 -10.86
C LEU A 131 -10.43 7.44 -10.98
N GLU A 132 -11.74 7.38 -10.72
CA GLU A 132 -12.54 6.15 -10.89
C GLU A 132 -12.45 5.61 -12.32
N GLN A 133 -12.56 6.48 -13.33
CA GLN A 133 -12.41 6.09 -14.74
C GLN A 133 -11.00 5.57 -15.06
N ASN A 134 -9.96 6.21 -14.54
CA ASN A 134 -8.57 5.78 -14.74
C ASN A 134 -8.31 4.40 -14.10
N VAL A 135 -8.86 4.16 -12.91
CA VAL A 135 -8.80 2.84 -12.25
C VAL A 135 -9.53 1.79 -13.07
N ASP A 136 -10.74 2.07 -13.56
CA ASP A 136 -11.49 1.15 -14.41
C ASP A 136 -10.75 0.78 -15.71
N ILE A 137 -10.13 1.77 -16.35
CA ILE A 137 -9.32 1.55 -17.55
C ILE A 137 -8.13 0.66 -17.23
N LEU A 138 -7.42 0.93 -16.14
CA LEU A 138 -6.25 0.16 -15.73
C LEU A 138 -6.63 -1.30 -15.46
N ILE A 139 -7.65 -1.53 -14.64
CA ILE A 139 -8.10 -2.90 -14.32
C ILE A 139 -8.48 -3.67 -15.59
N LYS A 140 -9.25 -3.06 -16.49
CA LYS A 140 -9.59 -3.67 -17.78
C LYS A 140 -8.37 -3.94 -18.66
N THR A 141 -7.34 -3.10 -18.58
CA THR A 141 -6.10 -3.29 -19.34
C THR A 141 -5.30 -4.48 -18.80
N ILE A 142 -5.15 -4.59 -17.49
CA ILE A 142 -4.47 -5.71 -16.83
C ILE A 142 -5.13 -7.03 -17.22
N PHE A 143 -6.45 -7.13 -17.10
CA PHE A 143 -7.17 -8.37 -17.40
C PHE A 143 -7.21 -8.73 -18.89
N LYS A 144 -7.31 -7.75 -19.80
CA LYS A 144 -7.24 -8.01 -21.25
C LYS A 144 -5.89 -8.57 -21.68
N ASN A 145 -4.81 -8.11 -21.06
CA ASN A 145 -3.46 -8.56 -21.39
C ASN A 145 -3.18 -9.99 -20.93
N GLN A 146 -4.06 -10.57 -20.13
CA GLN A 146 -3.92 -11.93 -19.59
C GLN A 146 -4.75 -12.98 -20.34
N ASP A 147 -5.51 -12.60 -21.39
CA ASP A 147 -6.47 -13.50 -22.09
C ASP A 147 -7.45 -14.22 -21.12
N VAL A 148 -7.74 -13.60 -19.99
CA VAL A 148 -8.58 -14.18 -18.94
C VAL A 148 -9.93 -13.49 -18.95
N ASP A 149 -11.00 -14.26 -19.16
CA ASP A 149 -12.35 -13.84 -18.77
C ASP A 149 -12.33 -13.45 -17.29
N LEU A 150 -12.82 -12.25 -16.94
CA LEU A 150 -12.92 -11.75 -15.57
C LEU A 150 -13.54 -12.82 -14.66
N PRO A 151 -12.76 -13.58 -13.89
CA PRO A 151 -13.36 -14.54 -12.97
C PRO A 151 -13.81 -13.81 -11.72
N ALA A 152 -14.90 -14.27 -11.15
CA ALA A 152 -15.45 -13.76 -9.90
C ALA A 152 -14.52 -13.93 -8.69
N SER A 153 -13.34 -14.53 -8.87
CA SER A 153 -12.30 -14.67 -7.85
C SER A 153 -11.01 -15.22 -8.48
N THR A 154 -10.11 -14.36 -8.93
CA THR A 154 -8.74 -14.78 -9.21
C THR A 154 -7.81 -14.02 -8.27
N GLU A 155 -6.91 -14.74 -7.65
CA GLU A 155 -5.91 -14.24 -6.69
C GLU A 155 -4.84 -13.39 -7.38
N HIS A 156 -5.20 -12.20 -7.88
CA HIS A 156 -4.21 -11.24 -8.37
C HIS A 156 -3.89 -10.24 -7.27
N ARG A 157 -2.62 -10.13 -6.94
CA ARG A 157 -2.11 -9.23 -5.92
C ARG A 157 -1.57 -7.97 -6.57
N LEU A 158 -2.19 -6.84 -6.24
CA LEU A 158 -1.79 -5.54 -6.75
C LEU A 158 -1.06 -4.75 -5.68
N PHE A 159 -0.10 -3.96 -6.13
CA PHE A 159 0.63 -3.01 -5.33
C PHE A 159 0.33 -1.58 -5.82
N ALA A 160 -0.14 -0.70 -4.95
CA ALA A 160 -0.44 0.70 -5.25
C ALA A 160 0.05 1.67 -4.16
#